data_cbb27dbd5813d99d7f57f2768464e359
#
_entry.id   cbb27dbd5813d99d7f57f2768464e359
#
_cell.length_a   1.000
_cell.length_b   1.000
_cell.length_c   1.000
_cell.angle_alpha   90.00
_cell.angle_beta   90.00
_cell.angle_gamma   90.00
#
_symmetry.space_group_name_H-M   'P 1'
#
loop_
_entity.id
_entity.type
_entity.pdbx_description
1 polymer ?
#
loop_
_entity_poly.entity_id
_entity_poly.type
_entity_poly.pdbx_seq_one_letter_code
_entity_poly.pdbx_strand_id
1 'polypeptide(L)'
;MEAGLIARIARWVIVFGISAALAGCAILAKEPVPISEPPPISEPSPVEPSRSQTVVALAKRHVGAPYRWGGSSPSGFDCSGLVRYVYAQVGVSLPHNAAQQYRFGTPVPRESLEPGDLVFFDRLRHNGIYVGDGFFIHARQTGRGVNIASLDDGWYASHWVGARRLELPAQAGFDQER
;
A
#
# COMPACT_ATOMS: atom_id res chain seq x y z
N MET A 1 -48.03 40.39 -91.50
CA MET A 1 -49.47 40.50 -91.28
C MET A 1 -49.63 40.64 -89.78
N GLU A 2 -49.69 41.83 -89.40
CA GLU A 2 -50.81 42.48 -88.73
C GLU A 2 -50.84 42.02 -87.26
N ALA A 3 -50.50 42.86 -86.41
CA ALA A 3 -51.12 44.08 -85.85
C ALA A 3 -51.83 43.72 -84.56
N GLY A 4 -51.54 44.39 -83.55
CA GLY A 4 -52.31 45.38 -82.80
C GLY A 4 -51.96 45.23 -81.31
N LEU A 5 -51.27 46.12 -80.74
CA LEU A 5 -51.58 47.52 -80.27
C LEU A 5 -52.76 47.60 -79.32
N ILE A 6 -52.52 48.31 -78.30
CA ILE A 6 -53.36 49.06 -77.38
C ILE A 6 -53.35 48.55 -75.97
N ALA A 7 -52.52 49.10 -75.12
CA ALA A 7 -52.60 50.34 -74.42
C ALA A 7 -53.67 50.33 -73.30
N ARG A 8 -53.27 50.66 -72.20
CA ARG A 8 -53.77 51.70 -71.26
C ARG A 8 -54.06 51.31 -69.80
N ILE A 9 -53.32 51.95 -69.00
CA ILE A 9 -53.69 52.83 -67.88
C ILE A 9 -53.89 52.18 -66.53
N ALA A 10 -52.89 52.45 -65.75
CA ALA A 10 -52.92 53.12 -64.41
C ALA A 10 -54.04 52.72 -63.48
N ARG A 11 -53.66 52.28 -62.35
CA ARG A 11 -54.14 52.82 -61.10
C ARG A 11 -53.27 52.45 -59.94
N TRP A 12 -52.71 53.46 -59.28
CA TRP A 12 -52.04 53.41 -58.04
C TRP A 12 -53.02 52.95 -56.94
N VAL A 13 -52.61 51.92 -56.22
CA VAL A 13 -53.13 51.67 -54.88
C VAL A 13 -51.98 51.45 -53.97
N ILE A 14 -51.68 52.46 -53.23
CA ILE A 14 -50.79 52.38 -52.09
C ILE A 14 -51.54 51.62 -51.00
N VAL A 15 -51.10 50.40 -50.74
CA VAL A 15 -51.53 49.70 -49.53
C VAL A 15 -50.32 49.62 -48.62
N PHE A 16 -50.45 50.40 -47.53
CA PHE A 16 -49.58 50.31 -46.39
C PHE A 16 -49.71 48.89 -45.80
N GLY A 17 -48.75 48.01 -46.10
CA GLY A 17 -48.61 46.69 -45.45
C GLY A 17 -47.69 46.83 -44.25
N ILE A 18 -48.24 46.67 -43.12
CA ILE A 18 -47.61 46.66 -41.81
C ILE A 18 -46.58 45.51 -41.78
N SER A 19 -45.31 45.86 -41.77
CA SER A 19 -44.24 44.86 -41.51
C SER A 19 -44.28 44.46 -40.04
N ALA A 20 -44.91 43.35 -39.73
CA ALA A 20 -44.73 42.67 -38.43
C ALA A 20 -43.35 42.09 -38.36
N ALA A 21 -42.44 42.74 -37.66
CA ALA A 21 -41.16 42.20 -37.29
C ALA A 21 -41.39 41.05 -36.29
N LEU A 22 -41.40 39.82 -36.77
CA LEU A 22 -41.29 38.64 -35.95
C LEU A 22 -39.84 38.60 -35.43
N ALA A 23 -39.64 39.11 -34.22
CA ALA A 23 -38.42 38.84 -33.45
C ALA A 23 -38.35 37.35 -33.18
N GLY A 24 -37.64 36.63 -34.04
CA GLY A 24 -37.30 35.26 -33.82
C GLY A 24 -36.35 35.19 -32.59
N CYS A 25 -36.87 34.78 -31.46
CA CYS A 25 -36.02 34.29 -30.39
C CYS A 25 -35.25 33.06 -30.88
N ALA A 26 -34.03 33.29 -31.29
CA ALA A 26 -33.08 32.20 -31.49
C ALA A 26 -32.82 31.60 -30.08
N ILE A 27 -33.53 30.53 -29.76
CA ILE A 27 -33.18 29.68 -28.64
C ILE A 27 -31.84 29.05 -29.03
N LEU A 28 -30.76 29.59 -28.45
CA LEU A 28 -29.49 28.89 -28.51
C LEU A 28 -29.69 27.52 -27.84
N ALA A 29 -29.91 26.52 -28.64
CA ALA A 29 -29.84 25.14 -28.22
C ALA A 29 -28.40 24.93 -27.75
N LYS A 30 -28.18 24.92 -26.45
CA LYS A 30 -26.94 24.55 -25.82
C LYS A 30 -26.69 23.10 -26.23
N GLU A 31 -25.69 22.89 -27.07
CA GLU A 31 -25.24 21.56 -27.48
C GLU A 31 -25.08 20.72 -26.21
N PRO A 32 -25.59 19.49 -26.16
CA PRO A 32 -25.34 18.60 -25.04
C PRO A 32 -23.84 18.34 -24.99
N VAL A 33 -23.20 18.77 -23.90
CA VAL A 33 -21.80 18.46 -23.61
C VAL A 33 -21.69 16.93 -23.62
N PRO A 34 -20.83 16.33 -24.43
CA PRO A 34 -20.63 14.88 -24.38
C PRO A 34 -20.19 14.52 -22.97
N ILE A 35 -21.02 13.75 -22.29
CA ILE A 35 -20.65 13.17 -21.00
C ILE A 35 -19.52 12.18 -21.35
N SER A 36 -18.27 12.61 -21.10
CA SER A 36 -17.15 11.69 -21.18
C SER A 36 -17.42 10.57 -20.17
N GLU A 37 -17.54 9.35 -20.66
CA GLU A 37 -17.61 8.19 -19.77
C GLU A 37 -16.48 8.28 -18.75
N PRO A 38 -16.77 8.08 -17.46
CA PRO A 38 -15.71 8.03 -16.46
C PRO A 38 -14.70 6.95 -16.91
N PRO A 39 -13.38 7.20 -16.77
CA PRO A 39 -12.39 6.19 -17.14
C PRO A 39 -12.75 4.89 -16.43
N PRO A 40 -12.55 3.73 -17.09
CA PRO A 40 -12.85 2.43 -16.49
C PRO A 40 -12.15 2.40 -15.14
N ILE A 41 -12.92 2.14 -14.07
CA ILE A 41 -12.39 1.92 -12.74
C ILE A 41 -11.50 0.68 -12.89
N SER A 42 -10.19 0.90 -12.97
CA SER A 42 -9.22 -0.19 -12.92
C SER A 42 -9.48 -0.91 -11.61
N GLU A 43 -9.89 -2.17 -11.70
CA GLU A 43 -10.00 -3.03 -10.52
C GLU A 43 -8.68 -2.92 -9.75
N PRO A 44 -8.71 -2.73 -8.41
CA PRO A 44 -7.49 -2.68 -7.65
C PRO A 44 -6.72 -3.97 -7.90
N SER A 45 -5.56 -3.86 -8.54
CA SER A 45 -4.64 -4.98 -8.68
C SER A 45 -4.45 -5.60 -7.30
N PRO A 46 -4.39 -6.94 -7.17
CA PRO A 46 -4.12 -7.60 -5.91
C PRO A 46 -2.89 -6.92 -5.29
N VAL A 47 -3.08 -6.27 -4.13
CA VAL A 47 -1.99 -5.61 -3.43
C VAL A 47 -1.06 -6.71 -2.95
N GLU A 48 0.04 -6.91 -3.65
CA GLU A 48 1.09 -7.83 -3.21
C GLU A 48 1.51 -7.44 -1.79
N PRO A 49 1.59 -8.40 -0.86
CA PRO A 49 1.95 -8.09 0.50
C PRO A 49 3.34 -7.43 0.54
N SER A 50 3.45 -6.35 1.29
CA SER A 50 4.75 -5.72 1.48
C SER A 50 5.74 -6.74 2.07
N ARG A 51 7.04 -6.56 1.83
CA ARG A 51 8.06 -7.48 2.38
C ARG A 51 8.04 -7.54 3.90
N SER A 52 7.74 -6.44 4.56
CA SER A 52 7.55 -6.42 6.00
C SER A 52 6.35 -7.28 6.43
N GLN A 53 5.25 -7.24 5.69
CA GLN A 53 4.11 -8.14 5.91
C GLN A 53 4.49 -9.61 5.67
N THR A 54 5.35 -9.88 4.68
CA THR A 54 5.90 -11.23 4.44
C THR A 54 6.74 -11.70 5.62
N VAL A 55 7.64 -10.85 6.15
CA VAL A 55 8.43 -11.16 7.37
C VAL A 55 7.51 -11.54 8.53
N VAL A 56 6.48 -10.73 8.78
CA VAL A 56 5.50 -10.99 9.85
C VAL A 56 4.75 -12.30 9.62
N ALA A 57 4.30 -12.56 8.39
CA ALA A 57 3.59 -13.79 8.05
C ALA A 57 4.49 -15.02 8.25
N LEU A 58 5.77 -14.94 7.86
CA LEU A 58 6.76 -15.99 8.09
C LEU A 58 7.00 -16.22 9.58
N ALA A 59 7.18 -15.15 10.37
CA ALA A 59 7.36 -15.27 11.82
C ALA A 59 6.16 -15.93 12.50
N LYS A 60 4.93 -15.56 12.12
CA LYS A 60 3.69 -16.13 12.65
C LYS A 60 3.56 -17.62 12.40
N ARG A 61 4.09 -18.16 11.28
CA ARG A 61 4.07 -19.60 10.99
C ARG A 61 4.86 -20.45 11.99
N HIS A 62 5.78 -19.82 12.72
CA HIS A 62 6.62 -20.51 13.70
C HIS A 62 6.15 -20.36 15.14
N VAL A 63 5.03 -19.68 15.40
CA VAL A 63 4.43 -19.61 16.73
C VAL A 63 4.07 -21.02 17.19
N GLY A 64 4.49 -21.38 18.40
CA GLY A 64 4.37 -22.73 18.95
C GLY A 64 5.60 -23.63 18.70
N ALA A 65 6.53 -23.26 17.83
CA ALA A 65 7.77 -23.99 17.67
C ALA A 65 8.58 -24.02 18.99
N PRO A 66 9.28 -25.14 19.31
CA PRO A 66 9.97 -25.27 20.57
C PRO A 66 11.17 -24.32 20.68
N TYR A 67 11.47 -23.88 21.90
CA TYR A 67 12.73 -23.21 22.17
C TYR A 67 13.89 -24.21 22.18
N ARG A 68 14.97 -23.86 21.50
CA ARG A 68 16.22 -24.61 21.51
C ARG A 68 17.39 -23.63 21.51
N TRP A 69 18.25 -23.70 22.51
CA TRP A 69 19.47 -22.89 22.56
C TRP A 69 20.36 -23.18 21.33
N GLY A 70 20.79 -22.12 20.63
CA GLY A 70 21.52 -22.24 19.38
C GLY A 70 20.68 -22.78 18.20
N GLY A 71 19.36 -22.86 18.35
CA GLY A 71 18.45 -23.33 17.31
C GLY A 71 18.10 -22.23 16.31
N SER A 72 18.09 -22.58 15.00
CA SER A 72 17.74 -21.68 13.90
C SER A 72 16.94 -22.39 12.80
N SER A 73 16.10 -23.34 13.17
CA SER A 73 15.26 -24.12 12.26
C SER A 73 13.90 -24.41 12.88
N PRO A 74 12.89 -24.86 12.09
CA PRO A 74 11.57 -25.22 12.61
C PRO A 74 11.57 -26.30 13.70
N SER A 75 12.65 -27.10 13.83
CA SER A 75 12.80 -28.06 14.91
C SER A 75 13.15 -27.43 16.27
N GLY A 76 13.42 -26.13 16.30
CA GLY A 76 13.64 -25.32 17.50
C GLY A 76 14.44 -24.07 17.21
N PHE A 77 14.05 -23.00 17.89
CA PHE A 77 14.66 -21.68 17.75
C PHE A 77 15.13 -21.14 19.11
N ASP A 78 16.25 -20.39 19.09
CA ASP A 78 16.46 -19.32 20.05
C ASP A 78 16.02 -17.97 19.48
N CYS A 79 16.11 -16.88 20.27
CA CYS A 79 15.60 -15.57 19.87
C CYS A 79 16.25 -15.06 18.58
N SER A 80 17.56 -15.05 18.50
CA SER A 80 18.34 -14.59 17.33
C SER A 80 18.29 -15.56 16.16
N GLY A 81 18.13 -16.85 16.43
CA GLY A 81 17.96 -17.89 15.41
C GLY A 81 16.62 -17.80 14.69
N LEU A 82 15.54 -17.48 15.40
CA LEU A 82 14.25 -17.19 14.79
C LEU A 82 14.33 -15.98 13.85
N VAL A 83 14.90 -14.88 14.32
CA VAL A 83 15.09 -13.67 13.51
C VAL A 83 15.92 -13.99 12.26
N ARG A 84 17.07 -14.61 12.43
CA ARG A 84 17.94 -15.03 11.32
C ARG A 84 17.21 -15.90 10.30
N TYR A 85 16.46 -16.88 10.75
CA TYR A 85 15.73 -17.82 9.89
C TYR A 85 14.64 -17.12 9.08
N VAL A 86 13.85 -16.27 9.71
CA VAL A 86 12.76 -15.53 9.05
C VAL A 86 13.31 -14.57 8.01
N TYR A 87 14.34 -13.80 8.36
CA TYR A 87 14.92 -12.80 7.45
C TYR A 87 15.68 -13.42 6.28
N ALA A 88 16.29 -14.59 6.46
CA ALA A 88 16.93 -15.33 5.36
C ALA A 88 15.94 -15.68 4.24
N GLN A 89 14.68 -15.95 4.57
CA GLN A 89 13.63 -16.26 3.58
C GLN A 89 13.20 -15.04 2.74
N VAL A 90 13.52 -13.82 3.18
CA VAL A 90 13.32 -12.59 2.41
C VAL A 90 14.62 -12.02 1.86
N GLY A 91 15.70 -12.84 1.84
CA GLY A 91 16.98 -12.50 1.21
C GLY A 91 17.91 -11.66 2.11
N VAL A 92 17.64 -11.55 3.41
CA VAL A 92 18.51 -10.83 4.36
C VAL A 92 19.28 -11.82 5.22
N SER A 93 20.59 -11.82 5.08
CA SER A 93 21.48 -12.66 5.90
C SER A 93 21.87 -11.93 7.19
N LEU A 94 21.59 -12.56 8.33
CA LEU A 94 21.90 -12.02 9.66
C LEU A 94 22.78 -12.99 10.47
N PRO A 95 23.67 -12.48 11.33
CA PRO A 95 24.42 -13.29 12.27
C PRO A 95 23.49 -13.94 13.30
N HIS A 96 23.90 -15.08 13.86
CA HIS A 96 23.16 -15.78 14.92
C HIS A 96 23.56 -15.26 16.30
N ASN A 97 23.31 -13.96 16.53
CA ASN A 97 23.58 -13.29 17.81
C ASN A 97 22.82 -11.96 17.85
N ALA A 98 22.01 -11.75 18.89
CA ALA A 98 21.17 -10.57 19.00
C ALA A 98 21.97 -9.25 19.05
N ALA A 99 23.09 -9.20 19.78
CA ALA A 99 23.91 -7.99 19.84
C ALA A 99 24.59 -7.66 18.49
N GLN A 100 24.92 -8.67 17.72
CA GLN A 100 25.43 -8.46 16.36
C GLN A 100 24.29 -8.00 15.42
N GLN A 101 23.10 -8.59 15.52
CA GLN A 101 21.93 -8.19 14.73
C GLN A 101 21.54 -6.73 14.99
N TYR A 102 21.74 -6.22 16.21
CA TYR A 102 21.48 -4.82 16.53
C TYR A 102 22.35 -3.82 15.74
N ARG A 103 23.44 -4.25 15.13
CA ARG A 103 24.31 -3.41 14.30
C ARG A 103 23.82 -3.23 12.87
N PHE A 104 22.77 -3.97 12.47
CA PHE A 104 22.18 -3.93 11.13
C PHE A 104 20.98 -2.98 11.10
N GLY A 105 20.75 -2.37 9.95
CA GLY A 105 19.62 -1.48 9.72
C GLY A 105 19.71 -0.13 10.44
N THR A 106 18.63 0.63 10.36
CA THR A 106 18.51 1.97 10.94
C THR A 106 17.84 1.91 12.31
N PRO A 107 18.23 2.78 13.28
CA PRO A 107 17.51 2.90 14.55
C PRO A 107 16.07 3.35 14.33
N VAL A 108 15.14 2.76 15.09
CA VAL A 108 13.72 3.14 15.06
C VAL A 108 13.29 3.53 16.47
N PRO A 109 12.70 4.72 16.66
CA PRO A 109 12.04 5.09 17.92
C PRO A 109 10.86 4.14 18.20
N ARG A 110 10.58 3.90 19.49
CA ARG A 110 9.53 2.96 19.89
C ARG A 110 8.14 3.32 19.34
N GLU A 111 7.85 4.62 19.27
CA GLU A 111 6.61 5.20 18.76
C GLU A 111 6.47 5.12 17.23
N SER A 112 7.57 4.83 16.54
CA SER A 112 7.64 4.72 15.07
C SER A 112 7.82 3.28 14.58
N LEU A 113 7.57 2.29 15.43
CA LEU A 113 7.68 0.88 15.10
C LEU A 113 6.67 0.48 14.02
N GLU A 114 7.15 -0.27 13.03
CA GLU A 114 6.34 -0.87 11.97
C GLU A 114 6.51 -2.39 11.95
N PRO A 115 5.48 -3.14 11.51
CA PRO A 115 5.58 -4.58 11.37
C PRO A 115 6.82 -4.99 10.56
N GLY A 116 7.59 -5.94 11.10
CA GLY A 116 8.88 -6.36 10.56
C GLY A 116 10.09 -5.73 11.25
N ASP A 117 9.95 -4.69 12.07
CA ASP A 117 11.09 -4.15 12.81
C ASP A 117 11.62 -5.16 13.83
N LEU A 118 12.94 -5.15 14.04
CA LEU A 118 13.57 -5.92 15.11
C LEU A 118 13.51 -5.14 16.41
N VAL A 119 13.08 -5.78 17.48
CA VAL A 119 13.03 -5.23 18.84
C VAL A 119 14.02 -5.95 19.73
N PHE A 120 14.69 -5.19 20.61
CA PHE A 120 15.82 -5.68 21.41
C PHE A 120 15.66 -5.36 22.88
N PHE A 121 16.06 -6.30 23.72
CA PHE A 121 15.89 -6.27 25.17
C PHE A 121 17.13 -6.75 25.92
N ASP A 122 17.15 -6.53 27.23
CA ASP A 122 18.10 -7.10 28.17
C ASP A 122 19.57 -6.97 27.70
N ARG A 123 20.05 -5.74 27.55
CA ARG A 123 21.43 -5.46 27.12
C ARG A 123 21.82 -6.20 25.83
N LEU A 124 20.88 -6.32 24.88
CA LEU A 124 21.04 -7.04 23.60
C LEU A 124 21.19 -8.57 23.73
N ARG A 125 20.77 -9.17 24.84
CA ARG A 125 20.74 -10.61 25.02
C ARG A 125 19.48 -11.27 24.48
N HIS A 126 18.46 -10.46 24.17
CA HIS A 126 17.18 -10.94 23.67
C HIS A 126 16.63 -10.04 22.58
N ASN A 127 15.92 -10.63 21.61
CA ASN A 127 15.29 -9.90 20.53
C ASN A 127 14.06 -10.64 19.99
N GLY A 128 13.32 -9.95 19.12
CA GLY A 128 12.16 -10.48 18.40
C GLY A 128 11.80 -9.62 17.19
N ILE A 129 10.72 -9.98 16.53
CA ILE A 129 10.18 -9.32 15.33
C ILE A 129 8.86 -8.65 15.72
N TYR A 130 8.77 -7.34 15.56
CA TYR A 130 7.56 -6.58 15.80
C TYR A 130 6.48 -6.93 14.77
N VAL A 131 5.24 -7.11 15.21
CA VAL A 131 4.13 -7.57 14.35
C VAL A 131 2.95 -6.60 14.30
N GLY A 132 3.08 -5.43 14.94
CA GLY A 132 2.04 -4.41 15.03
C GLY A 132 1.36 -4.37 16.41
N ASP A 133 0.62 -3.30 16.66
CA ASP A 133 -0.26 -3.11 17.82
C ASP A 133 0.41 -3.32 19.19
N GLY A 134 1.71 -3.01 19.29
CA GLY A 134 2.48 -3.22 20.53
C GLY A 134 2.91 -4.67 20.78
N PHE A 135 2.77 -5.58 19.80
CA PHE A 135 3.13 -6.99 19.93
C PHE A 135 4.35 -7.36 19.09
N PHE A 136 5.07 -8.39 19.55
CA PHE A 136 6.20 -8.94 18.84
C PHE A 136 6.28 -10.46 19.00
N ILE A 137 6.92 -11.13 18.04
CA ILE A 137 7.17 -12.59 18.06
C ILE A 137 8.62 -12.82 18.45
N HIS A 138 8.84 -13.72 19.37
CA HIS A 138 10.16 -14.12 19.83
C HIS A 138 10.20 -15.58 20.26
N ALA A 139 11.40 -16.17 20.32
CA ALA A 139 11.61 -17.47 20.94
C ALA A 139 12.08 -17.25 22.39
N ARG A 140 11.25 -17.68 23.34
CA ARG A 140 11.55 -17.56 24.75
C ARG A 140 12.07 -18.86 25.32
N GLN A 141 12.86 -18.73 26.39
CA GLN A 141 13.53 -19.79 27.13
C GLN A 141 12.70 -21.09 27.29
N THR A 142 13.40 -22.20 27.48
CA THR A 142 12.91 -23.56 27.62
C THR A 142 11.49 -23.67 28.26
N GLY A 143 10.61 -24.40 27.61
CA GLY A 143 9.22 -24.65 28.02
C GLY A 143 8.17 -23.69 27.46
N ARG A 144 8.54 -22.58 26.81
CA ARG A 144 7.58 -21.65 26.22
C ARG A 144 7.63 -21.53 24.70
N GLY A 145 8.80 -21.79 24.08
CA GLY A 145 8.95 -21.77 22.62
C GLY A 145 8.75 -20.38 21.99
N VAL A 146 8.41 -20.39 20.70
CA VAL A 146 8.08 -19.19 19.92
C VAL A 146 6.67 -18.75 20.28
N ASN A 147 6.53 -17.51 20.74
CA ASN A 147 5.24 -16.93 21.13
C ASN A 147 5.14 -15.44 20.77
N ILE A 148 3.93 -14.90 20.91
CA ILE A 148 3.64 -13.47 20.80
C ILE A 148 3.66 -12.89 22.22
N ALA A 149 4.30 -11.74 22.39
CA ALA A 149 4.35 -11.00 23.66
C ALA A 149 4.06 -9.51 23.42
N SER A 150 3.59 -8.82 24.46
CA SER A 150 3.40 -7.38 24.41
C SER A 150 4.68 -6.64 24.81
N LEU A 151 4.97 -5.54 24.10
CA LEU A 151 6.04 -4.60 24.46
C LEU A 151 5.77 -3.92 25.81
N ASP A 152 4.52 -3.87 26.24
CA ASP A 152 4.09 -3.24 27.50
C ASP A 152 4.06 -4.24 28.67
N ASP A 153 4.34 -5.53 28.43
CA ASP A 153 4.59 -6.48 29.50
C ASP A 153 5.74 -5.97 30.37
N GLY A 154 5.55 -5.98 31.69
CA GLY A 154 6.44 -5.34 32.64
C GLY A 154 7.91 -5.70 32.49
N TRP A 155 8.23 -6.95 32.13
CA TRP A 155 9.61 -7.34 31.90
C TRP A 155 10.18 -6.72 30.61
N TYR A 156 9.46 -6.76 29.49
CA TYR A 156 9.94 -6.21 28.22
C TYR A 156 9.99 -4.69 28.23
N ALA A 157 9.00 -4.04 28.84
CA ALA A 157 8.98 -2.59 29.03
C ALA A 157 10.20 -2.10 29.82
N SER A 158 10.55 -2.80 30.93
CA SER A 158 11.69 -2.44 31.78
C SER A 158 13.06 -2.83 31.23
N HIS A 159 13.13 -3.76 30.28
CA HIS A 159 14.37 -4.23 29.65
C HIS A 159 14.53 -3.79 28.19
N TRP A 160 13.71 -2.85 27.73
CA TRP A 160 13.80 -2.30 26.40
C TRP A 160 15.17 -1.66 26.14
N VAL A 161 15.77 -1.97 24.99
CA VAL A 161 17.04 -1.39 24.54
C VAL A 161 16.85 -0.52 23.31
N GLY A 162 16.04 -0.95 22.34
CA GLY A 162 15.81 -0.22 21.09
C GLY A 162 15.31 -1.12 19.99
N ALA A 163 15.14 -0.54 18.80
CA ALA A 163 14.69 -1.27 17.62
C ALA A 163 15.53 -0.94 16.39
N ARG A 164 15.46 -1.81 15.38
CA ARG A 164 16.13 -1.68 14.10
C ARG A 164 15.20 -2.02 12.96
N ARG A 165 15.16 -1.18 11.93
CA ARG A 165 14.51 -1.46 10.66
C ARG A 165 15.55 -1.89 9.65
N LEU A 166 15.37 -3.09 9.09
CA LEU A 166 16.24 -3.63 8.07
C LEU A 166 15.74 -3.23 6.68
N GLU A 167 16.67 -2.85 5.81
CA GLU A 167 16.37 -2.71 4.40
C GLU A 167 16.13 -4.09 3.79
N LEU A 168 14.95 -4.29 3.24
CA LEU A 168 14.61 -5.52 2.54
C LEU A 168 14.94 -5.34 1.06
N PRO A 169 15.74 -6.23 0.45
CA PRO A 169 16.09 -6.11 -0.96
C PRO A 169 14.83 -6.01 -1.81
N ALA A 170 14.82 -5.20 -2.88
CA ALA A 170 13.70 -5.12 -3.80
C ALA A 170 13.35 -6.53 -4.32
N GLN A 171 12.06 -6.80 -4.57
CA GLN A 171 11.72 -8.02 -5.31
C GLN A 171 12.46 -7.93 -6.65
N ALA A 172 13.29 -8.94 -6.95
CA ALA A 172 13.68 -9.15 -8.33
C ALA A 172 12.36 -9.37 -9.07
N GLY A 173 11.95 -8.38 -9.88
CA GLY A 173 10.80 -8.54 -10.74
C GLY A 173 11.02 -9.82 -11.53
N PHE A 174 10.06 -10.72 -11.52
CA PHE A 174 9.93 -11.69 -12.58
C PHE A 174 9.58 -10.86 -13.82
N ASP A 175 10.59 -10.27 -14.44
CA ASP A 175 10.49 -9.84 -15.82
C ASP A 175 10.19 -11.12 -16.60
N GLN A 176 8.90 -11.26 -16.91
CA GLN A 176 8.47 -12.21 -17.92
C GLN A 176 9.12 -11.78 -19.23
N GLU A 177 10.28 -12.36 -19.52
CA GLU A 177 10.72 -12.46 -20.91
C GLU A 177 9.63 -13.25 -21.67
N ARG A 178 8.95 -12.50 -22.49
CA ARG A 178 8.16 -13.05 -23.59
C ARG A 178 9.04 -13.21 -24.82
#